data_5134640938d9954f1b1d80a65ba96d68
#
_entry.id   5134640938d9954f1b1d80a65ba96d68
#
_cell.length_a   1.000
_cell.length_b   1.000
_cell.length_c   1.000
_cell.angle_alpha   90.00
_cell.angle_beta   90.00
_cell.angle_gamma   90.00
#
_symmetry.space_group_name_H-M   'P 1'
#
loop_
_entity.id
_entity.type
_entity.pdbx_description
1 polymer ?
#
loop_
_entity_poly.entity_id
_entity_poly.type
_entity_poly.pdbx_seq_one_letter_code
_entity_poly.pdbx_strand_id
1 'polypeptide(L)'
;MQKEALRYLQNAKELLSKTAIEEGIYVDKKYVKSACGVAYLGVLEAINAYLLKRGVPKKDLPKKVEEYEKALKKYATIHNGKLPRLFDALYEELHIAGYYRGMLHRVDTVRSALKGAREFIEKLK
;
A
#
# COMPACT_ATOMS: atom_id res chain seq x y z
N MET A 1 1.11 4.33 16.33
CA MET A 1 -0.17 3.88 15.82
C MET A 1 -0.11 3.23 14.45
N GLN A 2 0.60 3.80 13.49
CA GLN A 2 0.79 3.15 12.19
C GLN A 2 2.06 2.31 12.15
N LYS A 3 2.50 1.82 13.28
CA LYS A 3 3.75 1.09 13.43
C LYS A 3 3.76 -0.20 12.60
N GLU A 4 2.67 -0.96 12.67
CA GLU A 4 2.57 -2.22 11.93
C GLU A 4 2.54 -1.99 10.42
N ALA A 5 1.79 -0.98 9.96
CA ALA A 5 1.74 -0.64 8.55
C ALA A 5 3.13 -0.26 8.01
N LEU A 6 3.88 0.54 8.77
CA LEU A 6 5.23 0.94 8.37
C LEU A 6 6.18 -0.25 8.37
N ARG A 7 5.96 -1.24 9.23
CA ARG A 7 6.73 -2.47 9.24
C ARG A 7 6.53 -3.27 7.95
N TYR A 8 5.30 -3.30 7.42
CA TYR A 8 5.06 -3.91 6.10
C TYR A 8 5.88 -3.24 5.02
N LEU A 9 5.97 -1.90 5.05
CA LEU A 9 6.78 -1.18 4.06
C LEU A 9 8.27 -1.51 4.20
N GLN A 10 8.75 -1.64 5.43
CA GLN A 10 10.14 -2.03 5.65
C GLN A 10 10.39 -3.44 5.11
N ASN A 11 9.46 -4.37 5.32
CA ASN A 11 9.55 -5.71 4.77
C ASN A 11 9.59 -5.69 3.24
N ALA A 12 8.80 -4.82 2.61
CA ALA A 12 8.82 -4.67 1.17
C ALA A 12 10.19 -4.21 0.68
N LYS A 13 10.81 -3.25 1.36
CA LYS A 13 12.15 -2.78 1.01
C LYS A 13 13.19 -3.90 1.14
N GLU A 14 13.08 -4.72 2.17
CA GLU A 14 13.98 -5.84 2.37
C GLU A 14 13.84 -6.86 1.25
N LEU A 15 12.63 -7.12 0.78
CA LEU A 15 12.42 -8.01 -0.37
C LEU A 15 13.09 -7.46 -1.62
N LEU A 16 12.99 -6.16 -1.87
CA LEU A 16 13.62 -5.53 -3.03
C LEU A 16 15.15 -5.59 -2.95
N SER A 17 15.71 -5.60 -1.74
CA SER A 17 17.16 -5.69 -1.58
C SER A 17 17.73 -7.03 -2.00
N LYS A 18 16.89 -8.05 -2.20
CA LYS A 18 17.31 -9.40 -2.58
C LYS A 18 17.49 -9.59 -4.08
N THR A 19 17.06 -8.62 -4.89
CA THR A 19 17.25 -8.72 -6.33
C THR A 19 18.33 -7.76 -6.79
N ALA A 20 19.09 -8.19 -7.81
CA ALA A 20 20.07 -7.34 -8.46
C ALA A 20 19.36 -6.25 -9.28
N ILE A 21 20.07 -5.17 -9.55
CA ILE A 21 19.60 -4.08 -10.39
C ILE A 21 20.56 -3.98 -11.58
N GLU A 22 20.01 -3.98 -12.79
CA GLU A 22 20.79 -3.80 -14.02
C GLU A 22 20.12 -2.72 -14.87
N GLU A 23 20.86 -1.68 -15.20
CA GLU A 23 20.37 -0.57 -16.01
C GLU A 23 19.06 0.02 -15.50
N GLY A 24 18.94 0.19 -14.18
CA GLY A 24 17.76 0.79 -13.56
C GLY A 24 16.55 -0.14 -13.48
N ILE A 25 16.75 -1.44 -13.69
CA ILE A 25 15.68 -2.43 -13.68
C ILE A 25 15.99 -3.52 -12.65
N TYR A 26 14.98 -3.92 -11.89
CA TYR A 26 15.10 -5.07 -10.99
C TYR A 26 15.11 -6.36 -11.81
N VAL A 27 16.14 -7.18 -11.62
CA VAL A 27 16.33 -8.38 -12.42
C VAL A 27 15.35 -9.49 -12.07
N ASP A 28 15.07 -9.69 -10.78
CA ASP A 28 14.23 -10.79 -10.32
C ASP A 28 12.81 -10.31 -10.01
N LYS A 29 11.90 -10.61 -10.92
CA LYS A 29 10.51 -10.16 -10.85
C LYS A 29 9.76 -10.67 -9.63
N LYS A 30 10.12 -11.84 -9.11
CA LYS A 30 9.38 -12.42 -7.97
C LYS A 30 9.51 -11.54 -6.72
N TYR A 31 10.68 -10.93 -6.51
CA TYR A 31 10.88 -10.05 -5.37
C TYR A 31 10.12 -8.73 -5.53
N VAL A 32 10.02 -8.22 -6.75
CA VAL A 32 9.25 -7.01 -7.02
C VAL A 32 7.77 -7.26 -6.78
N LYS A 33 7.24 -8.37 -7.31
CA LYS A 33 5.84 -8.75 -7.10
C LYS A 33 5.53 -8.90 -5.61
N SER A 34 6.39 -9.62 -4.89
CA SER A 34 6.22 -9.83 -3.46
C SER A 34 6.26 -8.51 -2.68
N ALA A 35 7.21 -7.65 -3.02
CA ALA A 35 7.34 -6.35 -2.36
C ALA A 35 6.11 -5.48 -2.57
N CYS A 36 5.59 -5.43 -3.80
CA CYS A 36 4.38 -4.66 -4.10
C CYS A 36 3.18 -5.19 -3.34
N GLY A 37 3.02 -6.51 -3.27
CA GLY A 37 1.95 -7.13 -2.51
C GLY A 37 2.04 -6.84 -1.01
N VAL A 38 3.23 -6.92 -0.44
CA VAL A 38 3.46 -6.63 0.97
C VAL A 38 3.19 -5.15 1.26
N ALA A 39 3.64 -4.25 0.38
CA ALA A 39 3.38 -2.82 0.55
C ALA A 39 1.87 -2.52 0.53
N TYR A 40 1.14 -3.17 -0.37
CA TYR A 40 -0.31 -3.01 -0.41
C TYR A 40 -0.97 -3.50 0.87
N LEU A 41 -0.53 -4.64 1.42
CA LEU A 41 -1.03 -5.10 2.71
C LEU A 41 -0.78 -4.07 3.82
N GLY A 42 0.36 -3.38 3.75
CA GLY A 42 0.64 -2.30 4.68
C GLY A 42 -0.36 -1.15 4.57
N VAL A 43 -0.76 -0.81 3.35
CA VAL A 43 -1.79 0.21 3.12
C VAL A 43 -3.10 -0.23 3.76
N LEU A 44 -3.52 -1.47 3.56
CA LEU A 44 -4.75 -1.99 4.16
C LEU A 44 -4.67 -2.01 5.69
N GLU A 45 -3.53 -2.39 6.24
CA GLU A 45 -3.31 -2.39 7.69
C GLU A 45 -3.47 -0.99 8.27
N ALA A 46 -2.96 0.02 7.57
CA ALA A 46 -3.08 1.41 8.01
C ALA A 46 -4.54 1.85 8.04
N ILE A 47 -5.32 1.45 7.03
CA ILE A 47 -6.74 1.79 6.99
C ILE A 47 -7.47 1.10 8.14
N ASN A 48 -7.21 -0.19 8.36
CA ASN A 48 -7.84 -0.93 9.44
C ASN A 48 -7.53 -0.29 10.80
N ALA A 49 -6.28 0.08 11.04
CA ALA A 49 -5.89 0.74 12.31
C ALA A 49 -6.63 2.06 12.49
N TYR A 50 -6.76 2.84 11.41
CA TYR A 50 -7.47 4.11 11.45
C TYR A 50 -8.96 3.90 11.79
N LEU A 51 -9.59 2.92 11.14
CA LEU A 51 -11.01 2.62 11.38
C LEU A 51 -11.27 2.14 12.81
N LEU A 52 -10.39 1.27 13.34
CA LEU A 52 -10.51 0.81 14.72
C LEU A 52 -10.44 1.99 15.69
N LYS A 53 -9.54 2.92 15.44
CA LYS A 53 -9.40 4.12 16.26
C LYS A 53 -10.66 4.99 16.21
N ARG A 54 -11.38 4.97 15.09
CA ARG A 54 -12.64 5.71 14.93
C ARG A 54 -13.84 4.98 15.52
N GLY A 55 -13.63 3.82 16.12
CA GLY A 55 -14.70 3.08 16.78
C GLY A 55 -15.39 2.03 15.93
N VAL A 56 -14.88 1.76 14.73
CA VAL A 56 -15.44 0.68 13.90
C VAL A 56 -15.12 -0.66 14.56
N PRO A 57 -16.13 -1.51 14.82
CA PRO A 57 -15.86 -2.82 15.42
C PRO A 57 -15.01 -3.70 14.50
N LYS A 58 -14.17 -4.54 15.09
CA LYS A 58 -13.29 -5.42 14.34
C LYS A 58 -14.05 -6.28 13.33
N LYS A 59 -15.23 -6.77 13.70
CA LYS A 59 -16.05 -7.60 12.81
C LYS A 59 -16.56 -6.84 11.58
N ASP A 60 -16.59 -5.51 11.63
CA ASP A 60 -17.09 -4.66 10.57
C ASP A 60 -15.99 -4.05 9.70
N LEU A 61 -14.72 -4.44 9.91
CA LEU A 61 -13.63 -3.95 9.08
C LEU A 61 -13.81 -4.43 7.63
N PRO A 62 -13.37 -3.61 6.66
CA PRO A 62 -13.49 -3.98 5.25
C PRO A 62 -12.79 -5.29 4.92
N LYS A 63 -13.32 -6.02 3.94
CA LYS A 63 -12.75 -7.28 3.46
C LYS A 63 -12.49 -7.27 1.96
N LYS A 64 -13.03 -6.29 1.24
CA LYS A 64 -12.89 -6.15 -0.21
C LYS A 64 -12.48 -4.73 -0.54
N VAL A 65 -11.91 -4.56 -1.73
CA VAL A 65 -11.45 -3.23 -2.17
C VAL A 65 -12.58 -2.20 -2.15
N GLU A 66 -13.78 -2.56 -2.59
CA GLU A 66 -14.94 -1.67 -2.60
C GLU A 66 -15.34 -1.24 -1.19
N GLU A 67 -15.20 -2.13 -0.22
CA GLU A 67 -15.51 -1.82 1.17
C GLU A 67 -14.49 -0.86 1.76
N TYR A 68 -13.21 -1.01 1.40
CA TYR A 68 -12.17 -0.06 1.81
C TYR A 68 -12.43 1.33 1.25
N GLU A 69 -12.83 1.41 -0.02
CA GLU A 69 -13.17 2.69 -0.65
C GLU A 69 -14.32 3.37 0.07
N LYS A 70 -15.39 2.63 0.36
CA LYS A 70 -16.55 3.15 1.09
C LYS A 70 -16.18 3.61 2.49
N ALA A 71 -15.37 2.82 3.19
CA ALA A 71 -14.95 3.17 4.54
C ALA A 71 -14.13 4.45 4.56
N LEU A 72 -13.25 4.64 3.60
CA LEU A 72 -12.46 5.88 3.51
C LEU A 72 -13.36 7.08 3.23
N LYS A 73 -14.34 6.94 2.37
CA LYS A 73 -15.30 8.02 2.09
C LYS A 73 -16.13 8.39 3.31
N LYS A 74 -16.46 7.40 4.14
CA LYS A 74 -17.31 7.61 5.31
C LYS A 74 -16.53 8.15 6.51
N TYR A 75 -15.36 7.57 6.79
CA TYR A 75 -14.64 7.83 8.04
C TYR A 75 -13.40 8.70 7.88
N ALA A 76 -12.83 8.78 6.69
CA ALA A 76 -11.58 9.50 6.46
C ALA A 76 -11.79 10.66 5.49
N THR A 77 -12.57 11.65 5.94
CA THR A 77 -12.86 12.86 5.15
C THR A 77 -11.75 13.91 5.25
N ILE A 78 -10.73 13.66 6.07
CA ILE A 78 -9.58 14.56 6.22
C ILE A 78 -8.84 14.69 4.89
N HIS A 79 -7.99 15.72 4.79
CA HIS A 79 -7.22 16.02 3.58
C HIS A 79 -8.12 16.25 2.36
N ASN A 80 -9.28 16.91 2.60
CA ASN A 80 -10.24 17.30 1.55
C ASN A 80 -10.73 16.10 0.71
N GLY A 81 -10.92 14.94 1.36
CA GLY A 81 -11.46 13.77 0.69
C GLY A 81 -10.51 13.14 -0.32
N LYS A 82 -9.22 13.43 -0.24
CA LYS A 82 -8.23 12.88 -1.19
C LYS A 82 -7.92 11.42 -0.95
N LEU A 83 -8.13 10.91 0.27
CA LEU A 83 -7.72 9.55 0.63
C LEU A 83 -8.35 8.46 -0.21
N PRO A 84 -9.67 8.49 -0.54
CA PRO A 84 -10.21 7.45 -1.42
C PRO A 84 -9.51 7.38 -2.77
N ARG A 85 -9.21 8.54 -3.37
CA ARG A 85 -8.56 8.61 -4.66
C ARG A 85 -7.12 8.12 -4.60
N LEU A 86 -6.40 8.50 -3.53
CA LEU A 86 -5.04 8.02 -3.33
C LEU A 86 -5.01 6.50 -3.11
N PHE A 87 -5.99 5.98 -2.38
CA PHE A 87 -6.10 4.53 -2.19
C PHE A 87 -6.34 3.81 -3.52
N ASP A 88 -7.24 4.32 -4.35
CA ASP A 88 -7.51 3.72 -5.65
C ASP A 88 -6.24 3.65 -6.52
N ALA A 89 -5.45 4.73 -6.52
CA ALA A 89 -4.19 4.75 -7.26
C ALA A 89 -3.20 3.72 -6.73
N LEU A 90 -3.09 3.57 -5.41
CA LEU A 90 -2.21 2.57 -4.80
C LEU A 90 -2.68 1.15 -5.08
N TYR A 91 -3.99 0.92 -5.07
CA TYR A 91 -4.56 -0.38 -5.42
C TYR A 91 -4.16 -0.77 -6.84
N GLU A 92 -4.36 0.14 -7.81
CA GLU A 92 -4.03 -0.13 -9.19
C GLU A 92 -2.52 -0.34 -9.39
N GLU A 93 -1.70 0.44 -8.73
CA GLU A 93 -0.25 0.38 -8.90
C GLU A 93 0.38 -0.81 -8.17
N LEU A 94 0.07 -0.96 -6.87
CA LEU A 94 0.73 -1.98 -6.05
C LEU A 94 0.10 -3.35 -6.19
N HIS A 95 -1.23 -3.43 -6.10
CA HIS A 95 -1.91 -4.72 -6.11
C HIS A 95 -2.10 -5.25 -7.53
N ILE A 96 -2.58 -4.42 -8.44
CA ILE A 96 -2.86 -4.87 -9.81
C ILE A 96 -1.60 -4.89 -10.66
N ALA A 97 -0.98 -3.76 -10.93
CA ALA A 97 0.18 -3.70 -11.82
C ALA A 97 1.41 -4.39 -11.21
N GLY A 98 1.70 -4.13 -9.95
CA GLY A 98 2.91 -4.65 -9.30
C GLY A 98 2.81 -6.12 -8.91
N TYR A 99 1.80 -6.47 -8.11
CA TYR A 99 1.68 -7.83 -7.58
C TYR A 99 1.02 -8.79 -8.57
N TYR A 100 -0.18 -8.45 -9.03
CA TYR A 100 -0.98 -9.39 -9.82
C TYR A 100 -0.40 -9.57 -11.23
N ARG A 101 -0.13 -8.49 -11.94
CA ARG A 101 0.36 -8.55 -13.32
C ARG A 101 1.87 -8.57 -13.45
N GLY A 102 2.61 -8.21 -12.39
CA GLY A 102 4.07 -8.19 -12.42
C GLY A 102 4.65 -7.25 -13.47
N MET A 103 4.02 -6.10 -13.66
CA MET A 103 4.40 -5.13 -14.70
C MET A 103 5.40 -4.08 -14.24
N LEU A 104 5.62 -3.94 -12.94
CA LEU A 104 6.55 -2.95 -12.42
C LEU A 104 7.94 -3.57 -12.29
N HIS A 105 8.92 -3.00 -12.98
CA HIS A 105 10.28 -3.52 -12.93
C HIS A 105 11.35 -2.42 -12.89
N ARG A 106 11.00 -1.17 -13.20
CA ARG A 106 11.93 -0.06 -13.10
C ARG A 106 12.08 0.35 -11.64
N VAL A 107 13.34 0.54 -11.22
CA VAL A 107 13.66 0.90 -9.84
C VAL A 107 12.95 2.19 -9.42
N ASP A 108 13.01 3.23 -10.26
CA ASP A 108 12.40 4.50 -9.93
C ASP A 108 10.86 4.41 -9.79
N THR A 109 10.21 3.62 -10.65
CA THR A 109 8.76 3.40 -10.59
C THR A 109 8.36 2.70 -9.29
N VAL A 110 9.08 1.63 -8.93
CA VAL A 110 8.79 0.86 -7.71
C VAL A 110 9.05 1.72 -6.46
N ARG A 111 10.15 2.45 -6.42
CA ARG A 111 10.46 3.33 -5.29
C ARG A 111 9.41 4.42 -5.13
N SER A 112 8.94 4.97 -6.23
CA SER A 112 7.88 5.98 -6.21
C SER A 112 6.57 5.40 -5.64
N ALA A 113 6.23 4.17 -6.04
CA ALA A 113 5.04 3.49 -5.54
C ALA A 113 5.13 3.26 -4.02
N LEU A 114 6.28 2.81 -3.52
CA LEU A 114 6.47 2.61 -2.08
C LEU A 114 6.43 3.93 -1.32
N LYS A 115 6.98 4.99 -1.90
CA LYS A 115 6.90 6.33 -1.31
C LYS A 115 5.45 6.80 -1.21
N GLY A 116 4.67 6.57 -2.25
CA GLY A 116 3.23 6.89 -2.25
C GLY A 116 2.49 6.14 -1.16
N ALA A 117 2.80 4.86 -0.96
CA ALA A 117 2.20 4.07 0.11
C ALA A 117 2.56 4.65 1.48
N ARG A 118 3.82 5.03 1.68
CA ARG A 118 4.26 5.64 2.93
C ARG A 118 3.53 6.94 3.22
N GLU A 119 3.43 7.81 2.21
CA GLU A 119 2.74 9.09 2.37
C GLU A 119 1.27 8.90 2.71
N PHE A 120 0.62 7.90 2.09
CA PHE A 120 -0.76 7.55 2.41
C PHE A 120 -0.90 7.13 3.88
N ILE A 121 -0.03 6.23 4.34
CA ILE A 121 -0.04 5.75 5.72
C ILE A 121 0.16 6.93 6.69
N GLU A 122 1.10 7.83 6.38
CA GLU A 122 1.35 9.00 7.21
C GLU A 122 0.12 9.91 7.32
N LYS A 123 -0.68 10.00 6.27
CA LYS A 123 -1.90 10.80 6.29
C LYS A 123 -3.00 10.22 7.18
N LEU A 124 -2.89 8.95 7.55
CA LEU A 124 -3.86 8.28 8.42
C LEU A 124 -3.46 8.29 9.90
N LYS A 125 -2.42 8.96 10.27
CA LYS A 125 -1.99 9.07 11.68
C LYS A 125 -2.89 9.92 12.54
#